data_e44280d4fd4e4de3d99e1232bb45f9ac
#
_entry.id   e44280d4fd4e4de3d99e1232bb45f9ac
#
_cell.length_a   1.000
_cell.length_b   1.000
_cell.length_c   1.000
_cell.angle_alpha   90.00
_cell.angle_beta   90.00
_cell.angle_gamma   90.00
#
_symmetry.space_group_name_H-M   'P 1'
#
loop_
_entity.id
_entity.type
_entity.pdbx_description
1 polymer ?
#
loop_
_entity_poly.entity_id
_entity_poly.type
_entity_poly.pdbx_seq_one_letter_code
_entity_poly.pdbx_strand_id
1 'polypeptide(L)'
;MRITHPVRNMAGVAALLVATVAYAGAPRPLEQAQSGSARTLAEARKFLEGRWALESFEVRPPGKAPIFPKGSGVLNYDNFGNLRIEIRADEATSDLLRAAGINIRDGIISSDGRTVIDLQNRTLTYFIEGQPSSTATGGGPLATNKPRHWQVTDGVLTLTTLDDSGAPLAISRWKRSK
;
A
#
# COMPACT_ATOMS: atom_id res chain seq x y z
N MET A 1 27.41 69.43 51.09
CA MET A 1 27.03 68.13 51.61
C MET A 1 27.00 67.20 50.41
N ARG A 2 28.05 66.40 50.17
CA ARG A 2 28.23 65.50 48.97
C ARG A 2 28.02 64.09 49.51
N ILE A 3 27.08 63.39 48.90
CA ILE A 3 26.85 61.98 49.21
C ILE A 3 27.24 61.21 47.95
N THR A 4 28.32 60.45 48.07
CA THR A 4 28.81 59.55 47.04
C THR A 4 28.18 58.19 47.21
N HIS A 5 27.57 57.65 46.10
CA HIS A 5 27.04 56.26 46.08
C HIS A 5 28.06 55.38 45.37
N PRO A 6 28.36 54.18 45.91
CA PRO A 6 29.20 53.19 45.18
C PRO A 6 28.39 52.41 44.19
N VAL A 7 28.98 52.28 43.01
CA VAL A 7 28.48 51.42 41.90
C VAL A 7 28.81 49.97 42.25
N ARG A 8 27.78 49.14 42.29
CA ARG A 8 27.91 47.71 42.51
C ARG A 8 27.69 46.98 41.21
N ASN A 9 28.80 46.50 40.61
CA ASN A 9 28.77 45.64 39.44
C ASN A 9 28.15 44.28 39.79
N MET A 10 27.00 43.94 39.20
CA MET A 10 26.46 42.58 39.17
C MET A 10 26.67 42.02 37.76
N ALA A 11 27.60 41.09 37.64
CA ALA A 11 27.78 40.26 36.47
C ALA A 11 26.59 39.30 36.39
N GLY A 12 25.71 39.52 35.44
CA GLY A 12 24.61 38.60 35.11
C GLY A 12 25.13 37.52 34.19
N VAL A 13 25.15 36.30 34.71
CA VAL A 13 25.39 35.08 33.88
C VAL A 13 24.13 34.82 33.05
N ALA A 14 24.21 35.04 31.75
CA ALA A 14 23.16 34.66 30.84
C ALA A 14 23.23 33.15 30.62
N ALA A 15 22.32 32.38 31.17
CA ALA A 15 22.14 30.99 30.89
C ALA A 15 21.43 30.86 29.56
N LEU A 16 22.17 30.37 28.53
CA LEU A 16 21.62 30.03 27.22
C LEU A 16 20.81 28.73 27.35
N LEU A 17 19.49 28.84 27.42
CA LEU A 17 18.57 27.72 27.32
C LEU A 17 18.49 27.32 25.84
N VAL A 18 19.24 26.29 25.46
CA VAL A 18 19.10 25.64 24.15
C VAL A 18 17.82 24.80 24.21
N ALA A 19 16.73 25.32 23.66
CA ALA A 19 15.51 24.55 23.44
C ALA A 19 15.78 23.56 22.29
N THR A 20 16.04 22.30 22.62
CA THR A 20 16.01 21.19 21.69
C THR A 20 14.56 20.97 21.25
N VAL A 21 14.17 21.55 20.12
CA VAL A 21 12.94 21.21 19.46
C VAL A 21 13.08 19.76 18.96
N ALA A 22 12.45 18.83 19.68
CA ALA A 22 12.27 17.48 19.21
C ALA A 22 11.37 17.55 17.98
N TYR A 23 11.96 17.42 16.80
CA TYR A 23 11.24 17.20 15.55
C TYR A 23 10.54 15.84 15.66
N ALA A 24 9.30 15.86 16.11
CA ALA A 24 8.43 14.70 16.06
C ALA A 24 8.23 14.30 14.61
N GLY A 25 8.85 13.17 14.28
CA GLY A 25 8.75 12.32 13.12
C GLY A 25 7.90 12.80 11.95
N ALA A 26 8.57 13.36 10.95
CA ALA A 26 8.12 13.14 9.58
C ALA A 26 7.98 11.62 9.36
N PRO A 27 6.89 11.13 8.72
CA PRO A 27 6.77 9.72 8.39
C PRO A 27 8.03 9.32 7.62
N ARG A 28 8.82 8.41 8.18
CA ARG A 28 9.97 7.85 7.50
C ARG A 28 9.48 7.33 6.16
N PRO A 29 10.13 7.69 5.04
CA PRO A 29 9.91 6.99 3.78
C PRO A 29 10.05 5.51 4.10
N LEU A 30 9.05 4.71 3.70
CA LEU A 30 9.04 3.26 3.91
C LEU A 30 10.43 2.75 3.55
N GLU A 31 11.17 2.35 4.58
CA GLU A 31 12.55 1.91 4.49
C GLU A 31 12.56 0.83 3.41
N GLN A 32 13.28 1.10 2.33
CA GLN A 32 13.40 0.24 1.16
C GLN A 32 14.10 -1.04 1.62
N ALA A 33 13.31 -1.98 2.18
CA ALA A 33 13.76 -3.35 2.28
C ALA A 33 14.21 -3.74 0.87
N GLN A 34 15.46 -4.19 0.73
CA GLN A 34 16.10 -4.57 -0.52
C GLN A 34 15.39 -5.76 -1.15
N SER A 35 14.17 -5.55 -1.61
CA SER A 35 13.55 -6.40 -2.60
C SER A 35 14.36 -6.18 -3.87
N GLY A 36 14.81 -7.25 -4.50
CA GLY A 36 15.59 -7.19 -5.73
C GLY A 36 14.98 -6.15 -6.66
N SER A 37 15.65 -5.01 -6.83
CA SER A 37 15.10 -3.89 -7.58
C SER A 37 15.11 -4.29 -9.05
N ALA A 38 13.95 -4.66 -9.59
CA ALA A 38 13.81 -4.86 -11.02
C ALA A 38 14.21 -3.55 -11.72
N ARG A 39 15.25 -3.62 -12.54
CA ARG A 39 15.77 -2.47 -13.30
C ARG A 39 15.13 -2.39 -14.68
N THR A 40 14.52 -3.47 -15.14
CA THR A 40 13.88 -3.58 -16.45
C THR A 40 12.47 -4.17 -16.31
N LEU A 41 11.62 -3.93 -17.32
CA LEU A 41 10.29 -4.55 -17.37
C LEU A 41 10.36 -6.09 -17.43
N ALA A 42 11.38 -6.62 -18.08
CA ALA A 42 11.58 -8.07 -18.16
C ALA A 42 11.88 -8.66 -16.78
N GLU A 43 12.75 -8.01 -16.00
CA GLU A 43 13.02 -8.41 -14.62
C GLU A 43 11.79 -8.29 -13.72
N ALA A 44 11.04 -7.18 -13.83
CA ALA A 44 9.82 -6.99 -13.06
C ALA A 44 8.78 -8.09 -13.35
N ARG A 45 8.58 -8.41 -14.62
CA ARG A 45 7.69 -9.51 -15.04
C ARG A 45 8.16 -10.84 -14.46
N LYS A 46 9.45 -11.15 -14.54
CA LYS A 46 10.02 -12.38 -13.99
C LYS A 46 9.85 -12.48 -12.46
N PHE A 47 9.91 -11.36 -11.73
CA PHE A 47 9.62 -11.35 -10.30
C PHE A 47 8.16 -11.63 -9.99
N LEU A 48 7.25 -11.12 -10.81
CA LEU A 48 5.80 -11.30 -10.62
C LEU A 48 5.31 -12.64 -11.17
N GLU A 49 5.97 -13.18 -12.20
CA GLU A 49 5.56 -14.41 -12.88
C GLU A 49 5.41 -15.59 -11.93
N GLY A 50 4.32 -16.33 -12.10
CA GLY A 50 4.03 -17.55 -11.40
C GLY A 50 2.68 -17.55 -10.69
N ARG A 51 2.50 -18.58 -9.87
CA ARG A 51 1.32 -18.80 -9.06
C ARG A 51 1.61 -18.42 -7.62
N TRP A 52 0.66 -17.70 -7.03
CA TRP A 52 0.75 -17.19 -5.67
C TRP A 52 -0.51 -17.57 -4.90
N ALA A 53 -0.34 -18.04 -3.67
CA ALA A 53 -1.43 -18.31 -2.74
C ALA A 53 -1.64 -17.11 -1.81
N LEU A 54 -2.88 -16.76 -1.54
CA LEU A 54 -3.21 -15.68 -0.61
C LEU A 54 -2.76 -16.04 0.80
N GLU A 55 -1.95 -15.18 1.40
CA GLU A 55 -1.52 -15.28 2.80
C GLU A 55 -2.40 -14.39 3.70
N SER A 56 -2.66 -13.17 3.26
CA SER A 56 -3.55 -12.24 3.97
C SER A 56 -4.16 -11.22 3.04
N PHE A 57 -5.33 -10.73 3.43
CA PHE A 57 -6.03 -9.66 2.73
C PHE A 57 -6.62 -8.69 3.77
N GLU A 58 -6.39 -7.41 3.56
CA GLU A 58 -6.88 -6.33 4.40
C GLU A 58 -7.54 -5.28 3.51
N VAL A 59 -8.72 -4.81 3.93
CA VAL A 59 -9.44 -3.71 3.28
C VAL A 59 -9.65 -2.62 4.32
N ARG A 60 -9.36 -1.40 3.96
CA ARG A 60 -9.49 -0.21 4.81
C ARG A 60 -10.49 0.77 4.19
N PRO A 61 -11.79 0.59 4.42
CA PRO A 61 -12.79 1.52 3.93
C PRO A 61 -12.61 2.89 4.61
N PRO A 62 -12.74 4.01 3.88
CA PRO A 62 -12.61 5.34 4.46
C PRO A 62 -13.57 5.53 5.65
N GLY A 63 -13.03 6.01 6.79
CA GLY A 63 -13.82 6.30 8.00
C GLY A 63 -14.37 5.06 8.74
N LYS A 64 -13.94 3.86 8.38
CA LYS A 64 -14.37 2.61 9.03
C LYS A 64 -13.16 1.82 9.54
N ALA A 65 -13.43 0.87 10.43
CA ALA A 65 -12.41 -0.07 10.89
C ALA A 65 -11.92 -0.96 9.73
N PRO A 66 -10.64 -1.37 9.74
CA PRO A 66 -10.12 -2.32 8.76
C PRO A 66 -10.88 -3.65 8.82
N ILE A 67 -11.09 -4.25 7.66
CA ILE A 67 -11.69 -5.56 7.48
C ILE A 67 -10.57 -6.53 7.11
N PHE A 68 -10.51 -7.66 7.81
CA PHE A 68 -9.54 -8.75 7.55
C PHE A 68 -10.31 -9.97 7.06
N PRO A 69 -10.56 -10.08 5.75
CA PRO A 69 -11.31 -11.20 5.20
C PRO A 69 -10.60 -12.52 5.46
N LYS A 70 -11.34 -13.48 6.02
CA LYS A 70 -10.89 -14.87 6.09
C LYS A 70 -11.25 -15.57 4.79
N GLY A 71 -10.32 -16.34 4.27
CA GLY A 71 -10.54 -17.04 3.03
C GLY A 71 -9.27 -17.56 2.39
N SER A 72 -9.40 -18.01 1.18
CA SER A 72 -8.31 -18.48 0.35
C SER A 72 -8.26 -17.67 -0.95
N GLY A 73 -7.14 -17.68 -1.63
CA GLY A 73 -7.05 -17.01 -2.92
C GLY A 73 -5.87 -17.49 -3.74
N VAL A 74 -5.97 -17.27 -5.03
CA VAL A 74 -4.93 -17.56 -6.00
C VAL A 74 -4.73 -16.35 -6.88
N LEU A 75 -3.47 -15.99 -7.10
CA LEU A 75 -3.05 -15.02 -8.09
C LEU A 75 -2.14 -15.74 -9.07
N ASN A 76 -2.43 -15.63 -10.35
CA ASN A 76 -1.58 -16.08 -11.43
C ASN A 76 -1.12 -14.88 -12.24
N TYR A 77 0.17 -14.78 -12.48
CA TYR A 77 0.77 -13.80 -13.38
C TYR A 77 1.59 -14.54 -14.42
N ASP A 78 1.26 -14.39 -15.69
CA ASP A 78 1.96 -15.07 -16.76
C ASP A 78 3.07 -14.22 -17.39
N ASN A 79 3.88 -14.82 -18.21
CA ASN A 79 4.99 -14.17 -18.92
C ASN A 79 4.53 -13.15 -19.98
N PHE A 80 3.25 -13.14 -20.36
CA PHE A 80 2.66 -12.17 -21.28
C PHE A 80 2.13 -10.92 -20.56
N GLY A 81 2.12 -10.94 -19.23
CA GLY A 81 1.61 -9.85 -18.39
C GLY A 81 0.12 -9.94 -18.11
N ASN A 82 -0.49 -11.11 -18.28
CA ASN A 82 -1.85 -11.33 -17.83
C ASN A 82 -1.85 -11.64 -16.33
N LEU A 83 -2.79 -11.03 -15.63
CA LEU A 83 -3.00 -11.23 -14.20
C LEU A 83 -4.41 -11.78 -13.99
N ARG A 84 -4.50 -12.89 -13.28
CA ARG A 84 -5.76 -13.44 -12.79
C ARG A 84 -5.71 -13.55 -11.28
N ILE A 85 -6.71 -12.96 -10.62
CA ILE A 85 -6.90 -13.02 -9.18
C ILE A 85 -8.25 -13.68 -8.89
N GLU A 86 -8.26 -14.61 -7.96
CA GLU A 86 -9.47 -15.18 -7.38
C GLU A 86 -9.30 -15.25 -5.87
N ILE A 87 -10.20 -14.60 -5.11
CA ILE A 87 -10.24 -14.67 -3.65
C ILE A 87 -11.61 -15.17 -3.25
N ARG A 88 -11.66 -16.23 -2.45
CA ARG A 88 -12.86 -16.79 -1.85
C ARG A 88 -12.93 -16.34 -0.40
N ALA A 89 -13.93 -15.52 -0.09
CA ALA A 89 -14.22 -15.06 1.26
C ALA A 89 -15.31 -15.92 1.90
N ASP A 90 -15.29 -16.04 3.21
CA ASP A 90 -16.39 -16.65 3.94
C ASP A 90 -17.66 -15.77 3.85
N GLU A 91 -18.80 -16.33 4.19
CA GLU A 91 -20.09 -15.66 4.09
C GLU A 91 -20.17 -14.41 4.98
N ALA A 92 -19.71 -14.52 6.22
CA ALA A 92 -19.71 -13.40 7.18
C ALA A 92 -18.87 -12.21 6.69
N THR A 93 -17.77 -12.49 6.01
CA THR A 93 -16.89 -11.47 5.45
C THR A 93 -17.43 -10.89 4.14
N SER A 94 -18.16 -11.68 3.36
CA SER A 94 -18.70 -11.26 2.06
C SER A 94 -19.61 -10.04 2.16
N ASP A 95 -20.45 -9.99 3.19
CA ASP A 95 -21.37 -8.85 3.41
C ASP A 95 -20.61 -7.58 3.80
N LEU A 96 -19.60 -7.71 4.63
CA LEU A 96 -18.72 -6.58 5.00
C LEU A 96 -17.98 -6.03 3.78
N LEU A 97 -17.49 -6.90 2.91
CA LEU A 97 -16.81 -6.51 1.67
C LEU A 97 -17.75 -5.81 0.69
N ARG A 98 -18.99 -6.29 0.53
CA ARG A 98 -20.02 -5.59 -0.28
C ARG A 98 -20.31 -4.20 0.27
N ALA A 99 -20.47 -4.09 1.60
CA ALA A 99 -20.70 -2.81 2.27
C ALA A 99 -19.50 -1.85 2.14
N ALA A 100 -18.30 -2.37 1.87
CA ALA A 100 -17.09 -1.61 1.57
C ALA A 100 -16.94 -1.28 0.06
N GLY A 101 -17.93 -1.59 -0.76
CA GLY A 101 -17.90 -1.30 -2.21
C GLY A 101 -17.08 -2.30 -3.04
N ILE A 102 -16.78 -3.46 -2.47
CA ILE A 102 -16.08 -4.52 -3.22
C ILE A 102 -17.11 -5.38 -3.95
N ASN A 103 -16.87 -5.55 -5.26
CA ASN A 103 -17.68 -6.45 -6.05
C ASN A 103 -17.32 -7.90 -5.70
N ILE A 104 -18.20 -8.56 -4.96
CA ILE A 104 -18.10 -9.97 -4.60
C ILE A 104 -19.36 -10.71 -5.06
N ARG A 105 -19.18 -11.76 -5.83
CA ARG A 105 -20.26 -12.59 -6.36
C ARG A 105 -20.07 -14.01 -5.85
N ASP A 106 -21.09 -14.57 -5.22
CA ASP A 106 -21.08 -15.93 -4.64
C ASP A 106 -19.87 -16.20 -3.73
N GLY A 107 -19.51 -15.20 -2.90
CA GLY A 107 -18.33 -15.28 -2.04
C GLY A 107 -16.99 -15.16 -2.75
N ILE A 108 -17.00 -14.86 -4.06
CA ILE A 108 -15.78 -14.80 -4.88
C ILE A 108 -15.53 -13.38 -5.37
N ILE A 109 -14.31 -12.91 -5.14
CA ILE A 109 -13.75 -11.75 -5.80
C ILE A 109 -12.86 -12.28 -6.93
N SER A 110 -13.20 -11.99 -8.16
CA SER A 110 -12.39 -12.37 -9.32
C SER A 110 -12.04 -11.17 -10.17
N SER A 111 -10.84 -11.20 -10.73
CA SER A 111 -10.39 -10.23 -11.70
C SER A 111 -9.43 -10.91 -12.66
N ASP A 112 -9.58 -10.62 -13.93
CA ASP A 112 -8.75 -11.12 -15.02
C ASP A 112 -8.45 -9.98 -15.97
N GLY A 113 -7.20 -9.81 -16.39
CA GLY A 113 -6.84 -8.72 -17.27
C GLY A 113 -5.34 -8.63 -17.55
N ARG A 114 -5.00 -7.67 -18.39
CA ARG A 114 -3.60 -7.32 -18.68
C ARG A 114 -3.06 -6.30 -17.71
N THR A 115 -1.75 -6.39 -17.45
CA THR A 115 -1.06 -5.45 -16.55
C THR A 115 -0.15 -4.51 -17.33
N VAL A 116 -0.12 -3.27 -16.84
CA VAL A 116 0.92 -2.29 -17.15
C VAL A 116 1.76 -2.08 -15.89
N ILE A 117 3.07 -2.20 -16.02
CA ILE A 117 4.03 -2.02 -14.92
C ILE A 117 4.72 -0.67 -15.12
N ASP A 118 4.64 0.16 -14.09
CA ASP A 118 5.45 1.38 -13.95
C ASP A 118 6.61 1.07 -13.00
N LEU A 119 7.83 1.02 -13.53
CA LEU A 119 9.03 0.72 -12.76
C LEU A 119 9.44 1.89 -11.86
N GLN A 120 9.21 3.11 -12.31
CA GLN A 120 9.60 4.32 -11.59
C GLN A 120 8.82 4.44 -10.28
N ASN A 121 7.51 4.22 -10.35
CA ASN A 121 6.62 4.29 -9.20
C ASN A 121 6.41 2.93 -8.52
N ARG A 122 6.99 1.87 -9.05
CA ARG A 122 6.78 0.49 -8.58
C ARG A 122 5.31 0.13 -8.46
N THR A 123 4.54 0.51 -9.48
CA THR A 123 3.12 0.17 -9.53
C THR A 123 2.81 -0.79 -10.67
N LEU A 124 1.77 -1.56 -10.47
CA LEU A 124 1.10 -2.30 -11.53
C LEU A 124 -0.36 -1.88 -11.58
N THR A 125 -0.86 -1.71 -12.78
CA THR A 125 -2.28 -1.45 -13.05
C THR A 125 -2.76 -2.53 -13.97
N TYR A 126 -3.90 -3.14 -13.69
CA TYR A 126 -4.48 -4.11 -14.59
C TYR A 126 -5.76 -3.58 -15.23
N PHE A 127 -5.94 -3.95 -16.48
CA PHE A 127 -7.05 -3.55 -17.33
C PHE A 127 -7.81 -4.79 -17.76
N ILE A 128 -9.12 -4.77 -17.63
CA ILE A 128 -9.97 -5.82 -18.17
C ILE A 128 -10.12 -5.59 -19.67
N GLU A 129 -9.87 -6.62 -20.46
CA GLU A 129 -10.01 -6.57 -21.91
C GLU A 129 -11.46 -6.21 -22.29
N GLY A 130 -11.62 -5.27 -23.23
CA GLY A 130 -12.93 -4.78 -23.67
C GLY A 130 -13.61 -3.76 -22.75
N GLN A 131 -13.01 -3.41 -21.61
CA GLN A 131 -13.51 -2.31 -20.78
C GLN A 131 -12.69 -1.03 -21.00
N PRO A 132 -13.32 0.13 -21.23
CA PRO A 132 -12.60 1.39 -21.31
C PRO A 132 -11.88 1.64 -19.98
N SER A 133 -10.66 2.16 -20.03
CA SER A 133 -9.86 2.50 -18.85
C SER A 133 -10.54 3.50 -17.90
N SER A 134 -11.55 4.23 -18.40
CA SER A 134 -12.35 5.18 -17.63
C SER A 134 -13.52 4.55 -16.87
N THR A 135 -13.94 3.35 -17.22
CA THR A 135 -14.99 2.61 -16.50
C THR A 135 -14.37 1.76 -15.39
N ALA A 136 -13.76 2.44 -14.42
CA ALA A 136 -13.59 1.83 -13.11
C ALA A 136 -14.97 1.49 -12.57
N THR A 137 -15.39 0.26 -12.73
CA THR A 137 -16.62 -0.24 -12.13
C THR A 137 -16.46 -0.17 -10.60
N GLY A 138 -17.01 0.90 -10.03
CA GLY A 138 -16.97 1.18 -8.61
C GLY A 138 -15.62 1.72 -8.14
N GLY A 139 -15.60 2.92 -7.59
CA GLY A 139 -14.41 3.53 -6.98
C GLY A 139 -13.87 2.80 -5.75
N GLY A 140 -14.17 1.53 -5.61
CA GLY A 140 -13.73 0.69 -4.50
C GLY A 140 -12.23 0.41 -4.49
N PRO A 141 -11.69 -0.07 -3.37
CA PRO A 141 -10.25 -0.31 -3.17
C PRO A 141 -9.65 -1.34 -4.14
N LEU A 142 -10.47 -2.15 -4.79
CA LEU A 142 -10.04 -3.15 -5.77
C LEU A 142 -10.39 -2.80 -7.22
N ALA A 143 -10.75 -1.53 -7.50
CA ALA A 143 -11.03 -1.10 -8.87
C ALA A 143 -9.87 -1.43 -9.82
N THR A 144 -10.20 -1.91 -11.02
CA THR A 144 -9.23 -2.48 -11.96
C THR A 144 -8.16 -1.49 -12.42
N ASN A 145 -8.54 -0.25 -12.66
CA ASN A 145 -7.64 0.80 -13.14
C ASN A 145 -6.87 1.54 -12.04
N LYS A 146 -7.01 1.15 -10.76
CA LYS A 146 -6.21 1.76 -9.70
C LYS A 146 -4.80 1.17 -9.68
N PRO A 147 -3.76 2.01 -9.69
CA PRO A 147 -2.40 1.55 -9.51
C PRO A 147 -2.22 0.86 -8.15
N ARG A 148 -1.48 -0.24 -8.16
CA ARG A 148 -1.11 -0.99 -6.95
C ARG A 148 0.39 -0.97 -6.82
N HIS A 149 0.88 -0.48 -5.71
CA HIS A 149 2.28 -0.66 -5.37
C HIS A 149 2.56 -2.14 -5.16
N TRP A 150 3.64 -2.63 -5.75
CA TRP A 150 4.04 -4.01 -5.59
C TRP A 150 5.44 -4.12 -4.98
N GLN A 151 5.62 -5.12 -4.17
CA GLN A 151 6.90 -5.46 -3.55
C GLN A 151 6.99 -6.98 -3.43
N VAL A 152 8.15 -7.53 -3.73
CA VAL A 152 8.44 -8.96 -3.48
C VAL A 152 9.59 -9.05 -2.49
N THR A 153 9.34 -9.64 -1.32
CA THR A 153 10.32 -9.82 -0.25
C THR A 153 10.17 -11.23 0.31
N ASP A 154 11.26 -11.97 0.39
CA ASP A 154 11.30 -13.34 0.96
C ASP A 154 10.25 -14.29 0.36
N GLY A 155 10.00 -14.16 -0.94
CA GLY A 155 9.01 -14.98 -1.65
C GLY A 155 7.56 -14.60 -1.39
N VAL A 156 7.30 -13.44 -0.77
CA VAL A 156 5.97 -12.87 -0.56
C VAL A 156 5.81 -11.65 -1.47
N LEU A 157 4.79 -11.68 -2.32
CA LEU A 157 4.34 -10.53 -3.10
C LEU A 157 3.31 -9.75 -2.28
N THR A 158 3.58 -8.48 -2.02
CA THR A 158 2.64 -7.54 -1.40
C THR A 158 2.11 -6.59 -2.46
N LEU A 159 0.78 -6.49 -2.56
CA LEU A 159 0.09 -5.51 -3.40
C LEU A 159 -0.66 -4.53 -2.50
N THR A 160 -0.38 -3.23 -2.65
CA THR A 160 -1.01 -2.17 -1.86
C THR A 160 -1.71 -1.18 -2.79
N THR A 161 -3.01 -1.02 -2.63
CA THR A 161 -3.78 0.06 -3.27
C THR A 161 -3.84 1.25 -2.31
N LEU A 162 -3.55 2.44 -2.80
CA LEU A 162 -3.60 3.67 -2.01
C LEU A 162 -4.81 4.52 -2.43
N ASP A 163 -5.27 5.37 -1.51
CA ASP A 163 -6.17 6.47 -1.83
C ASP A 163 -5.39 7.69 -2.37
N ASP A 164 -6.11 8.75 -2.69
CA ASP A 164 -5.53 9.97 -3.24
C ASP A 164 -4.65 10.73 -2.23
N SER A 165 -4.76 10.42 -0.94
CA SER A 165 -3.89 10.95 0.13
C SER A 165 -2.63 10.12 0.35
N GLY A 166 -2.52 8.96 -0.32
CA GLY A 166 -1.43 8.00 -0.11
C GLY A 166 -1.67 7.01 1.03
N ALA A 167 -2.87 7.00 1.64
CA ALA A 167 -3.20 6.02 2.66
C ALA A 167 -3.63 4.68 2.04
N PRO A 168 -3.28 3.54 2.67
CA PRO A 168 -3.67 2.23 2.16
C PRO A 168 -5.18 2.01 2.21
N LEU A 169 -5.78 1.65 1.06
CA LEU A 169 -7.17 1.21 0.92
C LEU A 169 -7.30 -0.30 0.98
N ALA A 170 -6.33 -1.01 0.41
CA ALA A 170 -6.28 -2.46 0.44
C ALA A 170 -4.83 -2.95 0.40
N ILE A 171 -4.57 -4.02 1.14
CA ILE A 171 -3.27 -4.69 1.17
C ILE A 171 -3.53 -6.18 1.00
N SER A 172 -2.88 -6.81 0.04
CA SER A 172 -2.90 -8.26 -0.11
C SER A 172 -1.47 -8.81 -0.14
N ARG A 173 -1.27 -9.92 0.57
CA ARG A 173 0.00 -10.64 0.63
C ARG A 173 -0.18 -12.02 0.05
N TRP A 174 0.76 -12.40 -0.80
CA TRP A 174 0.70 -13.59 -1.60
C TRP A 174 2.01 -14.33 -1.51
N LYS A 175 1.97 -15.56 -1.07
CA LYS A 175 3.13 -16.43 -1.00
C LYS A 175 3.28 -17.22 -2.29
N ARG A 176 4.49 -17.29 -2.83
CA ARG A 176 4.74 -18.06 -4.05
C ARG A 176 4.39 -19.52 -3.83
N SER A 177 3.52 -20.05 -4.67
CA SER A 177 3.21 -21.49 -4.68
C SER A 177 4.36 -22.25 -5.34
N LYS A 178 4.68 -23.42 -4.78
CA LYS A 178 5.63 -24.35 -5.38
C LYS A 178 5.01 -25.04 -6.57
#